data_0cbbd0d1bb05506c5f34f17e27843fbd
#
_entry.id   0cbbd0d1bb05506c5f34f17e27843fbd
#
_cell.length_a   1.000
_cell.length_b   1.000
_cell.length_c   1.000
_cell.angle_alpha   90.00
_cell.angle_beta   90.00
_cell.angle_gamma   90.00
#
_symmetry.space_group_name_H-M   'P 1'
#
loop_
_entity.id
_entity.type
_entity.pdbx_description
1 polymer ?
#
loop_
_entity_poly.entity_id
_entity_poly.type
_entity_poly.pdbx_seq_one_letter_code
_entity_poly.pdbx_strand_id
1 'polypeptide(L)'
;YRSSETSVFLFFQKALDLKYALSCMIKSNFINIIMRMHSAVKEVPMSKKVLILSGSPRKGGNSDILCDEFLRGAQDAGHKAEKIRVAEKKVAPCSGCYYCSTHGGACVHKDDMADILQKMIDADVIVLASPVYFYSISAQLKAVIDRTVARWLEVKDKEFYYITTMADEEKASADTTLACFRGYADCVEGAVEKGVLVAGGVYEPGAVQNTSAMAQAYEMGRNV
;
A
#
# COMPACT_ATOMS: atom_id res chain seq x y z
N TYR A 1 -57.88 -48.46 39.90
CA TYR A 1 -56.61 -47.94 40.48
C TYR A 1 -55.42 -48.10 39.53
N ARG A 2 -55.53 -47.82 38.21
CA ARG A 2 -54.42 -47.89 37.28
C ARG A 2 -54.32 -46.68 36.31
N SER A 3 -55.13 -45.62 36.48
CA SER A 3 -55.19 -44.52 35.52
C SER A 3 -54.46 -43.22 35.95
N SER A 4 -54.03 -43.14 37.22
CA SER A 4 -53.33 -41.90 37.71
C SER A 4 -51.83 -41.88 37.53
N GLU A 5 -51.15 -43.04 37.48
CA GLU A 5 -49.67 -43.07 37.35
C GLU A 5 -49.20 -42.78 35.94
N THR A 6 -49.95 -43.20 34.92
CA THR A 6 -49.61 -42.88 33.50
C THR A 6 -49.76 -41.40 33.18
N SER A 7 -50.66 -40.69 33.82
CA SER A 7 -50.87 -39.25 33.59
C SER A 7 -49.74 -38.40 34.19
N VAL A 8 -49.19 -38.78 35.34
CA VAL A 8 -48.09 -38.11 36.02
C VAL A 8 -46.77 -38.34 35.25
N PHE A 9 -46.54 -39.55 34.74
CA PHE A 9 -45.35 -39.87 33.95
C PHE A 9 -45.31 -39.12 32.62
N LEU A 10 -46.43 -38.97 31.93
CA LEU A 10 -46.56 -38.16 30.70
C LEU A 10 -46.34 -36.67 30.96
N PHE A 11 -46.72 -36.17 32.12
CA PHE A 11 -46.51 -34.76 32.50
C PHE A 11 -45.01 -34.48 32.74
N PHE A 12 -44.32 -35.38 33.45
CA PHE A 12 -42.86 -35.28 33.65
C PHE A 12 -42.07 -35.41 32.36
N GLN A 13 -42.47 -36.29 31.45
CA GLN A 13 -41.82 -36.46 30.15
C GLN A 13 -41.96 -35.18 29.31
N LYS A 14 -43.15 -34.61 29.21
CA LYS A 14 -43.40 -33.33 28.53
C LYS A 14 -42.60 -32.15 29.14
N ALA A 15 -42.48 -32.13 30.47
CA ALA A 15 -41.68 -31.09 31.15
C ALA A 15 -40.16 -31.23 30.87
N LEU A 16 -39.65 -32.48 30.75
CA LEU A 16 -38.28 -32.75 30.38
C LEU A 16 -37.98 -32.34 28.91
N ASP A 17 -38.89 -32.73 28.01
CA ASP A 17 -38.77 -32.41 26.56
C ASP A 17 -38.81 -30.89 26.34
N LEU A 18 -39.66 -30.16 27.10
CA LEU A 18 -39.71 -28.70 27.03
C LEU A 18 -38.40 -28.05 27.53
N LYS A 19 -37.84 -28.58 28.63
CA LYS A 19 -36.53 -28.12 29.14
C LYS A 19 -35.37 -28.34 28.15
N TYR A 20 -35.38 -29.50 27.51
CA TYR A 20 -34.37 -29.81 26.47
C TYR A 20 -34.55 -28.93 25.24
N ALA A 21 -35.77 -28.70 24.78
CA ALA A 21 -36.07 -27.82 23.65
C ALA A 21 -35.68 -26.36 23.95
N LEU A 22 -35.99 -25.83 25.15
CA LEU A 22 -35.58 -24.49 25.57
C LEU A 22 -34.05 -24.36 25.66
N SER A 23 -33.37 -25.36 26.22
CA SER A 23 -31.89 -25.39 26.30
C SER A 23 -31.23 -25.39 24.93
N CYS A 24 -31.82 -26.14 23.98
CA CYS A 24 -31.32 -26.20 22.59
C CYS A 24 -31.53 -24.86 21.86
N MET A 25 -32.70 -24.22 22.03
CA MET A 25 -33.00 -22.90 21.47
C MET A 25 -32.11 -21.79 22.03
N ILE A 26 -31.84 -21.81 23.35
CA ILE A 26 -30.94 -20.83 23.98
C ILE A 26 -29.50 -21.01 23.45
N LYS A 27 -29.00 -22.25 23.34
CA LYS A 27 -27.68 -22.53 22.81
C LYS A 27 -27.57 -22.12 21.33
N SER A 28 -28.55 -22.38 20.49
CA SER A 28 -28.60 -22.00 19.10
C SER A 28 -28.61 -20.48 18.92
N ASN A 29 -29.41 -19.76 19.71
CA ASN A 29 -29.45 -18.29 19.69
C ASN A 29 -28.13 -17.68 20.18
N PHE A 30 -27.51 -18.25 21.20
CA PHE A 30 -26.21 -17.78 21.70
C PHE A 30 -25.08 -17.98 20.68
N ILE A 31 -25.07 -19.14 20.01
CA ILE A 31 -24.12 -19.42 18.91
C ILE A 31 -24.33 -18.42 17.75
N ASN A 32 -25.58 -18.17 17.37
CA ASN A 32 -25.89 -17.20 16.32
C ASN A 32 -25.50 -15.76 16.67
N ILE A 33 -25.63 -15.37 17.94
CA ILE A 33 -25.18 -14.06 18.43
C ILE A 33 -23.66 -13.98 18.39
N ILE A 34 -22.95 -15.01 18.86
CA ILE A 34 -21.48 -15.07 18.80
C ILE A 34 -20.99 -15.03 17.36
N MET A 35 -21.60 -15.80 16.44
CA MET A 35 -21.26 -15.74 15.02
C MET A 35 -21.51 -14.37 14.40
N ARG A 36 -22.61 -13.71 14.75
CA ARG A 36 -22.89 -12.32 14.31
C ARG A 36 -21.91 -11.31 14.90
N MET A 37 -21.49 -11.50 16.14
CA MET A 37 -20.45 -10.66 16.75
C MET A 37 -19.09 -10.91 16.13
N HIS A 38 -18.75 -12.15 15.79
CA HIS A 38 -17.50 -12.49 15.08
C HIS A 38 -17.47 -11.90 13.66
N SER A 39 -18.60 -11.94 12.93
CA SER A 39 -18.71 -11.33 11.60
C SER A 39 -18.78 -9.80 11.62
N ALA A 40 -19.07 -9.20 12.79
CA ALA A 40 -19.11 -7.74 12.96
C ALA A 40 -17.78 -7.15 13.46
N VAL A 41 -16.84 -7.98 13.90
CA VAL A 41 -15.45 -7.56 14.12
C VAL A 41 -14.83 -7.40 12.74
N LYS A 42 -14.99 -6.22 12.14
CA LYS A 42 -14.09 -5.80 11.05
C LYS A 42 -12.69 -5.90 11.62
N GLU A 43 -11.88 -6.80 11.05
CA GLU A 43 -10.44 -6.77 11.29
C GLU A 43 -10.01 -5.33 11.03
N VAL A 44 -9.54 -4.64 12.06
CA VAL A 44 -8.92 -3.34 11.89
C VAL A 44 -7.67 -3.63 11.06
N PRO A 45 -7.58 -3.19 9.81
CA PRO A 45 -6.42 -3.49 8.98
C PRO A 45 -5.18 -3.00 9.73
N MET A 46 -4.17 -3.86 9.83
CA MET A 46 -2.93 -3.49 10.51
C MET A 46 -2.34 -2.25 9.83
N SER A 47 -1.97 -1.25 10.64
CA SER A 47 -1.38 -0.02 10.12
C SER A 47 -0.07 -0.34 9.39
N LYS A 48 -0.03 -0.09 8.08
CA LYS A 48 1.16 -0.26 7.24
C LYS A 48 2.05 0.98 7.29
N LYS A 49 3.34 0.78 7.01
CA LYS A 49 4.30 1.85 6.74
C LYS A 49 4.34 2.12 5.24
N VAL A 50 3.95 3.30 4.83
CA VAL A 50 3.87 3.72 3.43
C VAL A 50 4.95 4.75 3.14
N LEU A 51 5.84 4.44 2.22
CA LEU A 51 6.88 5.36 1.74
C LEU A 51 6.57 5.83 0.32
N ILE A 52 6.43 7.13 0.15
CA ILE A 52 6.19 7.76 -1.15
C ILE A 52 7.48 8.44 -1.62
N LEU A 53 8.04 7.99 -2.75
CA LEU A 53 9.20 8.59 -3.40
C LEU A 53 8.73 9.48 -4.55
N SER A 54 8.64 10.79 -4.30
CA SER A 54 8.27 11.79 -5.30
C SER A 54 9.51 12.17 -6.11
N GLY A 55 9.59 11.69 -7.35
CA GLY A 55 10.69 11.94 -8.29
C GLY A 55 10.57 13.24 -9.05
N SER A 56 9.50 14.02 -8.86
CA SER A 56 9.36 15.32 -9.53
C SER A 56 10.40 16.34 -9.02
N PRO A 57 11.16 16.99 -9.93
CA PRO A 57 12.04 18.09 -9.51
C PRO A 57 11.26 19.37 -9.15
N ARG A 58 9.99 19.49 -9.59
CA ARG A 58 9.17 20.67 -9.34
C ARG A 58 8.43 20.51 -8.01
N LYS A 59 8.64 21.44 -7.06
CA LYS A 59 7.81 21.54 -5.86
C LYS A 59 6.40 21.95 -6.25
N GLY A 60 5.38 21.20 -5.79
CA GLY A 60 4.01 21.41 -6.23
C GLY A 60 3.79 21.12 -7.71
N GLY A 61 4.65 20.31 -8.35
CA GLY A 61 4.41 19.76 -9.68
C GLY A 61 3.32 18.70 -9.67
N ASN A 62 2.78 18.36 -10.84
CA ASN A 62 1.61 17.49 -10.96
C ASN A 62 1.78 16.13 -10.23
N SER A 63 2.91 15.44 -10.42
CA SER A 63 3.19 14.19 -9.71
C SER A 63 3.34 14.38 -8.19
N ASP A 64 3.92 15.51 -7.76
CA ASP A 64 4.13 15.83 -6.35
C ASP A 64 2.78 16.08 -5.64
N ILE A 65 1.84 16.75 -6.33
CA ILE A 65 0.46 16.98 -5.87
C ILE A 65 -0.29 15.65 -5.71
N LEU A 66 -0.18 14.73 -6.69
CA LEU A 66 -0.82 13.42 -6.59
C LEU A 66 -0.22 12.58 -5.45
N CYS A 67 1.08 12.72 -5.18
CA CYS A 67 1.70 12.11 -4.01
C CYS A 67 1.12 12.65 -2.69
N ASP A 68 0.76 13.93 -2.62
CA ASP A 68 0.13 14.51 -1.43
C ASP A 68 -1.29 13.95 -1.22
N GLU A 69 -2.05 13.75 -2.30
CA GLU A 69 -3.37 13.13 -2.22
C GLU A 69 -3.29 11.66 -1.81
N PHE A 70 -2.35 10.90 -2.36
CA PHE A 70 -2.10 9.52 -1.92
C PHE A 70 -1.71 9.47 -0.44
N LEU A 71 -0.80 10.36 -0.01
CA LEU A 71 -0.37 10.49 1.37
C LEU A 71 -1.57 10.72 2.29
N ARG A 72 -2.43 11.68 1.93
CA ARG A 72 -3.63 12.03 2.69
C ARG A 72 -4.57 10.82 2.80
N GLY A 73 -4.84 10.13 1.68
CA GLY A 73 -5.68 8.94 1.67
C GLY A 73 -5.15 7.84 2.59
N ALA A 74 -3.84 7.55 2.54
CA ALA A 74 -3.21 6.54 3.39
C ALA A 74 -3.26 6.93 4.88
N GLN A 75 -3.07 8.20 5.21
CA GLN A 75 -3.17 8.70 6.59
C GLN A 75 -4.60 8.64 7.11
N ASP A 76 -5.59 9.01 6.30
CA ASP A 76 -7.02 8.95 6.65
C ASP A 76 -7.49 7.49 6.88
N ALA A 77 -6.83 6.53 6.23
CA ALA A 77 -7.05 5.09 6.46
C ALA A 77 -6.32 4.54 7.70
N GLY A 78 -5.52 5.37 8.39
CA GLY A 78 -4.81 5.00 9.61
C GLY A 78 -3.41 4.41 9.40
N HIS A 79 -2.86 4.52 8.19
CA HIS A 79 -1.50 4.08 7.89
C HIS A 79 -0.44 5.12 8.30
N LYS A 80 0.79 4.64 8.56
CA LYS A 80 1.96 5.50 8.81
C LYS A 80 2.59 5.84 7.48
N ALA A 81 2.20 6.96 6.88
CA ALA A 81 2.65 7.37 5.57
C ALA A 81 3.59 8.58 5.64
N GLU A 82 4.68 8.54 4.87
CA GLU A 82 5.59 9.65 4.66
C GLU A 82 5.92 9.83 3.19
N LYS A 83 6.17 11.08 2.78
CA LYS A 83 6.61 11.45 1.43
C LYS A 83 8.03 12.00 1.46
N ILE A 84 8.89 11.46 0.61
CA ILE A 84 10.22 12.00 0.34
C ILE A 84 10.21 12.64 -1.05
N ARG A 85 10.48 13.94 -1.11
CA ARG A 85 10.78 14.61 -2.37
C ARG A 85 12.26 14.39 -2.71
N VAL A 86 12.49 13.47 -3.67
CA VAL A 86 13.84 13.03 -4.03
C VAL A 86 14.71 14.20 -4.51
N ALA A 87 14.13 15.18 -5.20
CA ALA A 87 14.84 16.36 -5.68
C ALA A 87 15.38 17.27 -4.55
N GLU A 88 14.89 17.13 -3.31
CA GLU A 88 15.39 17.86 -2.14
C GLU A 88 16.48 17.09 -1.38
N LYS A 89 16.84 15.91 -1.87
CA LYS A 89 17.83 15.02 -1.27
C LYS A 89 19.13 15.02 -2.08
N LYS A 90 20.23 14.89 -1.38
CA LYS A 90 21.53 14.71 -2.02
C LYS A 90 21.74 13.22 -2.29
N VAL A 91 21.47 12.79 -3.51
CA VAL A 91 21.68 11.41 -3.96
C VAL A 91 22.52 11.45 -5.24
N ALA A 92 23.79 11.12 -5.11
CA ALA A 92 24.68 11.00 -6.26
C ALA A 92 24.32 9.72 -7.06
N PRO A 93 24.46 9.71 -8.40
CA PRO A 93 24.32 8.51 -9.20
C PRO A 93 25.27 7.40 -8.74
N CYS A 94 24.88 6.13 -8.94
CA CYS A 94 25.77 5.00 -8.67
C CYS A 94 26.99 5.04 -9.59
N SER A 95 28.21 4.96 -9.05
CA SER A 95 29.44 4.94 -9.82
C SER A 95 29.85 3.54 -10.30
N GLY A 96 29.10 2.49 -9.94
CA GLY A 96 29.41 1.10 -10.32
C GLY A 96 30.72 0.56 -9.69
N CYS A 97 31.18 1.12 -8.58
CA CYS A 97 32.47 0.81 -7.98
C CYS A 97 32.51 -0.50 -7.18
N TYR A 98 31.38 -1.17 -6.99
CA TYR A 98 31.23 -2.42 -6.23
C TYR A 98 31.70 -2.36 -4.75
N TYR A 99 32.00 -1.19 -4.21
CA TYR A 99 32.43 -1.06 -2.82
C TYR A 99 31.42 -1.66 -1.84
N CYS A 100 30.13 -1.45 -2.04
CA CYS A 100 29.06 -1.95 -1.18
C CYS A 100 29.03 -3.49 -1.10
N SER A 101 29.42 -4.22 -2.15
CA SER A 101 29.41 -5.68 -2.17
C SER A 101 30.42 -6.32 -1.20
N THR A 102 31.49 -5.60 -0.85
CA THR A 102 32.55 -6.07 0.05
C THR A 102 32.55 -5.39 1.41
N HIS A 103 31.68 -4.39 1.61
CA HIS A 103 31.64 -3.57 2.82
C HIS A 103 30.24 -3.58 3.49
N GLY A 104 29.58 -4.77 3.51
CA GLY A 104 28.33 -4.96 4.23
C GLY A 104 27.19 -4.02 3.80
N GLY A 105 27.12 -3.69 2.52
CA GLY A 105 26.10 -2.78 1.99
C GLY A 105 26.40 -1.28 2.18
N ALA A 106 27.53 -0.91 2.76
CA ALA A 106 27.93 0.49 2.89
C ALA A 106 28.33 1.06 1.54
N CYS A 107 27.84 2.26 1.19
CA CYS A 107 28.22 2.96 -0.03
C CYS A 107 29.41 3.91 0.19
N VAL A 108 30.24 4.14 -0.85
CA VAL A 108 31.31 5.15 -0.81
C VAL A 108 30.75 6.56 -0.70
N HIS A 109 29.58 6.82 -1.32
CA HIS A 109 28.92 8.11 -1.23
C HIS A 109 28.29 8.29 0.18
N LYS A 110 28.65 9.38 0.85
CA LYS A 110 28.11 9.78 2.14
C LYS A 110 27.04 10.85 1.91
N ASP A 111 25.88 10.41 1.47
CA ASP A 111 24.76 11.25 1.08
C ASP A 111 23.45 10.72 1.67
N ASP A 112 22.30 11.34 1.33
CA ASP A 112 20.99 10.99 1.90
C ASP A 112 20.48 9.60 1.50
N MET A 113 21.17 8.90 0.58
CA MET A 113 20.69 7.61 0.09
C MET A 113 20.64 6.52 1.19
N ALA A 114 21.55 6.58 2.16
CA ALA A 114 21.56 5.59 3.23
C ALA A 114 20.25 5.60 4.03
N ASP A 115 19.75 6.80 4.35
CA ASP A 115 18.49 6.99 5.07
C ASP A 115 17.27 6.61 4.21
N ILE A 116 17.29 6.99 2.92
CA ILE A 116 16.22 6.64 1.98
C ILE A 116 16.13 5.11 1.84
N LEU A 117 17.26 4.43 1.67
CA LEU A 117 17.29 2.97 1.51
C LEU A 117 16.82 2.26 2.78
N GLN A 118 17.19 2.75 3.97
CA GLN A 118 16.67 2.19 5.21
C GLN A 118 15.14 2.32 5.30
N LYS A 119 14.58 3.47 4.91
CA LYS A 119 13.12 3.66 4.86
C LYS A 119 12.45 2.76 3.83
N MET A 120 13.08 2.51 2.68
CA MET A 120 12.56 1.55 1.68
C MET A 120 12.55 0.12 2.24
N ILE A 121 13.57 -0.26 3.02
CA ILE A 121 13.63 -1.58 3.69
C ILE A 121 12.52 -1.69 4.74
N ASP A 122 12.29 -0.64 5.53
CA ASP A 122 11.34 -0.64 6.64
C ASP A 122 9.87 -0.49 6.21
N ALA A 123 9.62 -0.01 4.99
CA ALA A 123 8.29 0.19 4.46
C ALA A 123 7.61 -1.13 4.09
N ASP A 124 6.30 -1.22 4.28
CA ASP A 124 5.44 -2.28 3.74
C ASP A 124 5.01 -1.96 2.31
N VAL A 125 4.83 -0.66 2.04
CA VAL A 125 4.34 -0.12 0.76
C VAL A 125 5.29 0.93 0.24
N ILE A 126 5.65 0.83 -1.04
CA ILE A 126 6.49 1.81 -1.74
C ILE A 126 5.70 2.40 -2.90
N VAL A 127 5.54 3.72 -2.90
CA VAL A 127 4.96 4.46 -4.02
C VAL A 127 6.09 5.11 -4.82
N LEU A 128 6.22 4.73 -6.08
CA LEU A 128 7.15 5.35 -7.02
C LEU A 128 6.39 6.34 -7.88
N ALA A 129 6.73 7.61 -7.78
CA ALA A 129 6.08 8.67 -8.52
C ALA A 129 7.08 9.46 -9.38
N SER A 130 6.79 9.65 -10.66
CA SER A 130 7.63 10.42 -11.57
C SER A 130 6.82 11.12 -12.66
N PRO A 131 7.19 12.34 -13.06
CA PRO A 131 6.77 12.84 -14.36
C PRO A 131 7.42 11.99 -15.47
N VAL A 132 6.75 11.91 -16.61
CA VAL A 132 7.33 11.32 -17.84
C VAL A 132 8.27 12.33 -18.47
N TYR A 133 9.54 12.00 -18.52
CA TYR A 133 10.58 12.78 -19.22
C TYR A 133 11.19 11.93 -20.31
N PHE A 134 10.95 12.31 -21.58
CA PHE A 134 11.40 11.52 -22.74
C PHE A 134 11.03 10.03 -22.60
N TYR A 135 9.75 9.76 -22.32
CA TYR A 135 9.20 8.41 -22.13
C TYR A 135 9.81 7.63 -20.95
N SER A 136 10.48 8.28 -20.00
CA SER A 136 11.14 7.62 -18.88
C SER A 136 10.90 8.34 -17.56
N ILE A 137 11.37 7.71 -16.46
CA ILE A 137 11.35 8.30 -15.13
C ILE A 137 12.37 9.44 -15.03
N SER A 138 12.18 10.32 -14.05
CA SER A 138 13.15 11.38 -13.75
C SER A 138 14.52 10.83 -13.36
N ALA A 139 15.60 11.53 -13.72
CA ALA A 139 16.96 11.15 -13.35
C ALA A 139 17.16 11.06 -11.84
N GLN A 140 16.49 11.93 -11.07
CA GLN A 140 16.54 11.93 -9.59
C GLN A 140 16.01 10.62 -9.02
N LEU A 141 14.85 10.14 -9.48
CA LEU A 141 14.29 8.88 -9.01
C LEU A 141 15.12 7.69 -9.48
N LYS A 142 15.63 7.74 -10.72
CA LYS A 142 16.51 6.69 -11.24
C LYS A 142 17.78 6.56 -10.40
N ALA A 143 18.37 7.67 -9.96
CA ALA A 143 19.54 7.64 -9.08
C ALA A 143 19.22 6.93 -7.74
N VAL A 144 18.04 7.15 -7.15
CA VAL A 144 17.61 6.41 -5.94
C VAL A 144 17.50 4.93 -6.24
N ILE A 145 16.79 4.55 -7.32
CA ILE A 145 16.61 3.13 -7.71
C ILE A 145 17.97 2.46 -7.89
N ASP A 146 18.89 3.05 -8.67
CA ASP A 146 20.21 2.47 -8.93
C ASP A 146 21.04 2.30 -7.66
N ARG A 147 20.88 3.20 -6.70
CA ARG A 147 21.62 3.19 -5.43
C ARG A 147 21.07 2.17 -4.43
N THR A 148 19.87 1.58 -4.69
CA THR A 148 19.37 0.46 -3.85
C THR A 148 20.27 -0.76 -3.96
N VAL A 149 21.09 -0.89 -5.02
CA VAL A 149 22.05 -2.00 -5.22
C VAL A 149 22.89 -2.30 -3.99
N ALA A 150 23.13 -1.31 -3.13
CA ALA A 150 23.92 -1.48 -1.91
C ALA A 150 23.33 -2.52 -0.93
N ARG A 151 22.00 -2.58 -0.82
CA ARG A 151 21.27 -3.48 0.09
C ARG A 151 19.94 -3.95 -0.52
N TRP A 152 19.86 -4.10 -1.85
CA TRP A 152 18.62 -4.37 -2.58
C TRP A 152 17.95 -5.68 -2.15
N LEU A 153 18.71 -6.69 -1.73
CA LEU A 153 18.16 -7.97 -1.23
C LEU A 153 17.40 -7.82 0.10
N GLU A 154 17.56 -6.70 0.80
CA GLU A 154 16.81 -6.43 2.03
C GLU A 154 15.48 -5.72 1.74
N VAL A 155 15.32 -5.14 0.53
CA VAL A 155 14.06 -4.60 0.05
C VAL A 155 13.24 -5.77 -0.52
N LYS A 156 12.37 -6.34 0.29
CA LYS A 156 11.56 -7.52 -0.08
C LYS A 156 10.15 -7.43 0.49
N ASP A 157 9.24 -8.24 -0.05
CA ASP A 157 7.85 -8.32 0.39
C ASP A 157 7.16 -6.94 0.37
N LYS A 158 7.25 -6.22 -0.75
CA LYS A 158 6.73 -4.85 -0.91
C LYS A 158 5.49 -4.80 -1.78
N GLU A 159 4.49 -4.03 -1.34
CA GLU A 159 3.42 -3.58 -2.21
C GLU A 159 3.86 -2.31 -2.94
N PHE A 160 3.74 -2.32 -4.28
CA PHE A 160 4.12 -1.19 -5.12
C PHE A 160 2.91 -0.48 -5.70
N TYR A 161 2.94 0.86 -5.64
CA TYR A 161 2.04 1.74 -6.38
C TYR A 161 2.84 2.66 -7.27
N TYR A 162 2.31 2.95 -8.47
CA TYR A 162 2.98 3.81 -9.44
C TYR A 162 2.12 5.01 -9.78
N ILE A 163 2.71 6.20 -9.76
CA ILE A 163 2.07 7.46 -10.13
C ILE A 163 2.93 8.12 -11.20
N THR A 164 2.32 8.43 -12.35
CA THR A 164 3.02 9.16 -13.41
C THR A 164 2.14 10.26 -14.00
N THR A 165 2.77 11.35 -14.39
CA THR A 165 2.10 12.51 -15.01
C THR A 165 2.84 12.90 -16.27
N MET A 166 2.12 13.34 -17.30
CA MET A 166 2.70 13.70 -18.57
C MET A 166 1.87 14.75 -19.32
N ALA A 167 2.50 15.47 -20.25
CA ALA A 167 1.83 16.42 -21.09
C ALA A 167 0.93 15.76 -22.14
N ASP A 168 1.35 14.59 -22.63
CA ASP A 168 0.62 13.83 -23.63
C ASP A 168 -0.69 13.29 -23.02
N GLU A 169 -1.77 13.31 -23.81
CA GLU A 169 -3.06 12.73 -23.45
C GLU A 169 -3.11 11.22 -23.68
N GLU A 170 -2.26 10.72 -24.61
CA GLU A 170 -2.22 9.31 -24.96
C GLU A 170 -1.53 8.51 -23.84
N LYS A 171 -2.30 7.67 -23.15
CA LYS A 171 -1.81 6.91 -22.00
C LYS A 171 -0.64 5.97 -22.31
N ALA A 172 -0.57 5.46 -23.53
CA ALA A 172 0.53 4.61 -23.98
C ALA A 172 1.89 5.32 -23.92
N SER A 173 1.93 6.65 -23.95
CA SER A 173 3.16 7.43 -23.76
C SER A 173 3.80 7.25 -22.36
N ALA A 174 3.08 6.67 -21.40
CA ALA A 174 3.61 6.31 -20.09
C ALA A 174 4.20 4.90 -20.01
N ASP A 175 4.01 4.04 -21.00
CA ASP A 175 4.32 2.61 -20.94
C ASP A 175 5.79 2.34 -20.60
N THR A 176 6.72 3.09 -21.22
CA THR A 176 8.15 2.94 -20.93
C THR A 176 8.51 3.41 -19.53
N THR A 177 7.84 4.47 -19.03
CA THR A 177 8.02 4.93 -17.64
C THR A 177 7.51 3.87 -16.66
N LEU A 178 6.36 3.27 -16.93
CA LEU A 178 5.82 2.16 -16.11
C LEU A 178 6.71 0.92 -16.19
N ALA A 179 7.28 0.62 -17.37
CA ALA A 179 8.26 -0.46 -17.53
C ALA A 179 9.52 -0.25 -16.68
N CYS A 180 9.98 1.01 -16.51
CA CYS A 180 11.09 1.32 -15.60
C CYS A 180 10.75 1.00 -14.13
N PHE A 181 9.52 1.31 -13.68
CA PHE A 181 9.08 0.97 -12.34
C PHE A 181 8.97 -0.54 -12.14
N ARG A 182 8.31 -1.22 -13.07
CA ARG A 182 8.13 -2.68 -13.05
C ARG A 182 9.46 -3.42 -13.08
N GLY A 183 10.40 -2.98 -13.93
CA GLY A 183 11.74 -3.58 -13.98
C GLY A 183 12.51 -3.47 -12.64
N TYR A 184 12.26 -2.43 -11.85
CA TYR A 184 12.78 -2.38 -10.48
C TYR A 184 12.04 -3.34 -9.55
N ALA A 185 10.72 -3.34 -9.59
CA ALA A 185 9.90 -4.23 -8.75
C ALA A 185 10.18 -5.70 -9.04
N ASP A 186 10.43 -6.08 -10.30
CA ASP A 186 10.79 -7.44 -10.71
C ASP A 186 12.11 -7.93 -10.07
N CYS A 187 12.97 -6.99 -9.65
CA CYS A 187 14.20 -7.31 -8.91
C CYS A 187 13.96 -7.43 -7.38
N VAL A 188 12.76 -7.11 -6.89
CA VAL A 188 12.41 -7.14 -5.45
C VAL A 188 11.66 -8.42 -5.14
N GLU A 189 12.23 -9.29 -4.31
CA GLU A 189 11.59 -10.54 -3.88
C GLU A 189 10.27 -10.26 -3.17
N GLY A 190 9.20 -10.95 -3.58
CA GLY A 190 7.87 -10.78 -2.98
C GLY A 190 7.17 -9.45 -3.33
N ALA A 191 7.62 -8.74 -4.38
CA ALA A 191 6.98 -7.52 -4.85
C ALA A 191 5.60 -7.79 -5.44
N VAL A 192 4.62 -6.94 -5.11
CA VAL A 192 3.27 -7.00 -5.66
C VAL A 192 2.86 -5.62 -6.18
N GLU A 193 2.56 -5.49 -7.48
CA GLU A 193 1.94 -4.27 -8.03
C GLU A 193 0.48 -4.19 -7.58
N LYS A 194 0.11 -3.12 -6.88
CA LYS A 194 -1.23 -2.91 -6.29
C LYS A 194 -2.04 -1.86 -7.03
N GLY A 195 -1.39 -0.89 -7.66
CA GLY A 195 -2.10 0.14 -8.39
C GLY A 195 -1.21 1.04 -9.23
N VAL A 196 -1.79 1.55 -10.31
CA VAL A 196 -1.14 2.46 -11.26
C VAL A 196 -2.04 3.64 -11.52
N LEU A 197 -1.50 4.85 -11.44
CA LEU A 197 -2.16 6.09 -11.82
C LEU A 197 -1.35 6.81 -12.90
N VAL A 198 -1.97 6.98 -14.06
CA VAL A 198 -1.44 7.77 -15.18
C VAL A 198 -2.31 8.99 -15.39
N ALA A 199 -1.76 10.18 -15.16
CA ALA A 199 -2.41 11.45 -15.44
C ALA A 199 -1.78 12.10 -16.69
N GLY A 200 -2.44 11.96 -17.83
CA GLY A 200 -2.09 12.59 -19.10
C GLY A 200 -2.69 13.99 -19.26
N GLY A 201 -2.21 14.76 -20.25
CA GLY A 201 -2.73 16.09 -20.55
C GLY A 201 -2.39 17.16 -19.51
N VAL A 202 -1.42 16.93 -18.62
CA VAL A 202 -1.08 17.83 -17.51
C VAL A 202 0.35 18.36 -17.66
N TYR A 203 0.50 19.51 -18.32
CA TYR A 203 1.81 20.14 -18.57
C TYR A 203 2.16 21.19 -17.51
N GLU A 204 1.26 22.15 -17.29
CA GLU A 204 1.51 23.24 -16.36
C GLU A 204 1.49 22.74 -14.90
N PRO A 205 2.33 23.31 -14.01
CA PRO A 205 2.27 22.98 -12.59
C PRO A 205 0.88 23.21 -12.01
N GLY A 206 0.33 22.20 -11.33
CA GLY A 206 -1.01 22.28 -10.73
C GLY A 206 -2.16 21.92 -11.67
N ALA A 207 -1.93 21.71 -12.97
CA ALA A 207 -2.99 21.35 -13.91
C ALA A 207 -3.76 20.09 -13.49
N VAL A 208 -3.10 19.16 -12.82
CA VAL A 208 -3.69 17.91 -12.32
C VAL A 208 -4.82 18.12 -11.31
N GLN A 209 -4.85 19.26 -10.61
CA GLN A 209 -5.86 19.57 -9.58
C GLN A 209 -7.28 19.61 -10.14
N ASN A 210 -7.44 19.90 -11.44
CA ASN A 210 -8.73 19.96 -12.11
C ASN A 210 -9.12 18.65 -12.82
N THR A 211 -8.44 17.55 -12.48
CA THR A 211 -8.66 16.24 -13.10
C THR A 211 -9.18 15.21 -12.10
N SER A 212 -9.74 14.11 -12.59
CA SER A 212 -10.15 12.97 -11.77
C SER A 212 -8.97 12.25 -11.11
N ALA A 213 -7.72 12.52 -11.53
CA ALA A 213 -6.54 11.91 -10.97
C ALA A 213 -6.35 12.24 -9.47
N MET A 214 -6.83 13.42 -9.02
CA MET A 214 -6.82 13.79 -7.60
C MET A 214 -7.59 12.78 -6.75
N ALA A 215 -8.86 12.55 -7.10
CA ALA A 215 -9.69 11.58 -6.38
C ALA A 215 -9.12 10.15 -6.49
N GLN A 216 -8.59 9.77 -7.66
CA GLN A 216 -7.98 8.46 -7.85
C GLN A 216 -6.75 8.27 -6.96
N ALA A 217 -5.86 9.27 -6.85
CA ALA A 217 -4.69 9.21 -5.97
C ALA A 217 -5.10 9.06 -4.50
N TYR A 218 -6.09 9.83 -4.06
CA TYR A 218 -6.63 9.74 -2.70
C TYR A 218 -7.20 8.35 -2.40
N GLU A 219 -8.07 7.83 -3.30
CA GLU A 219 -8.66 6.49 -3.10
C GLU A 219 -7.61 5.37 -3.18
N MET A 220 -6.58 5.52 -4.03
CA MET A 220 -5.46 4.56 -4.03
C MET A 220 -4.74 4.54 -2.68
N GLY A 221 -4.46 5.70 -2.09
CA GLY A 221 -3.85 5.79 -0.77
C GLY A 221 -4.75 5.23 0.33
N ARG A 222 -6.05 5.46 0.23
CA ARG A 222 -7.03 4.99 1.20
C ARG A 222 -7.23 3.47 1.20
N ASN A 223 -6.95 2.83 0.06
CA ASN A 223 -7.12 1.39 -0.14
C ASN A 223 -5.80 0.60 -0.03
N VAL A 224 -4.80 1.15 0.62
CA VAL A 224 -3.51 0.52 0.90
C VAL A 224 -3.61 -0.71 1.81
#